data_3b792977dc7b30cb892597c7f377e6d5
#
_entry.id   3b792977dc7b30cb892597c7f377e6d5
#
_cell.length_a   1.000
_cell.length_b   1.000
_cell.length_c   1.000
_cell.angle_alpha   90.00
_cell.angle_beta   90.00
_cell.angle_gamma   90.00
#
_symmetry.space_group_name_H-M   'P 1'
#
loop_
_entity.id
_entity.type
_entity.pdbx_description
1 polymer ?
#
loop_
_entity_poly.entity_id
_entity_poly.type
_entity_poly.pdbx_seq_one_letter_code
_entity_poly.pdbx_strand_id
1 'polypeptide(L)'
;MGVVLGAACGRGPQGPDVGALISQLKSTDPEARGKASLAIIRAGEPAVPGLIEMLKSEDPQFRATAASTLFGLGPKAREAVPALADALSDSNPEMRASVAMALESIGPDSAKAVPALVRALRDREGLVRQRAAIALGSIGPGARDAVPALAEAARVDLVRPAAEEAIRKIQSR
;
A
#
# COMPACT_ATOMS: atom_id res chain seq x y z
N MET A 1 -7.92 -7.42 -61.76
CA MET A 1 -7.15 -6.54 -60.85
C MET A 1 -8.05 -6.19 -59.70
N GLY A 2 -7.99 -6.95 -58.63
CA GLY A 2 -8.73 -6.71 -57.41
C GLY A 2 -7.77 -6.20 -56.32
N VAL A 3 -7.93 -4.97 -55.91
CA VAL A 3 -7.19 -4.37 -54.81
C VAL A 3 -7.87 -4.79 -53.52
N VAL A 4 -7.24 -5.67 -52.76
CA VAL A 4 -7.66 -5.97 -51.37
C VAL A 4 -7.18 -4.86 -50.49
N LEU A 5 -8.07 -3.93 -50.13
CA LEU A 5 -7.85 -2.99 -49.04
C LEU A 5 -7.82 -3.77 -47.72
N GLY A 6 -6.61 -4.01 -47.18
CA GLY A 6 -6.42 -4.51 -45.86
C GLY A 6 -6.93 -3.46 -44.86
N ALA A 7 -8.03 -3.78 -44.18
CA ALA A 7 -8.53 -3.02 -43.04
C ALA A 7 -7.47 -3.07 -41.92
N ALA A 8 -6.71 -1.99 -41.76
CA ALA A 8 -5.95 -1.75 -40.57
C ALA A 8 -6.98 -1.55 -39.45
N CYS A 9 -7.20 -2.58 -38.62
CA CYS A 9 -7.89 -2.44 -37.36
C CYS A 9 -7.10 -1.42 -36.51
N GLY A 10 -7.59 -0.17 -36.49
CA GLY A 10 -7.11 0.87 -35.62
C GLY A 10 -7.25 0.42 -34.18
N ARG A 11 -6.12 0.10 -33.51
CA ARG A 11 -6.08 0.03 -32.07
C ARG A 11 -6.49 1.42 -31.56
N GLY A 12 -7.65 1.50 -30.91
CA GLY A 12 -8.04 2.69 -30.17
C GLY A 12 -6.92 3.13 -29.22
N PRO A 13 -6.99 4.34 -28.63
CA PRO A 13 -5.93 4.84 -27.78
C PRO A 13 -5.67 3.82 -26.68
N GLN A 14 -4.55 3.11 -26.81
CA GLN A 14 -4.11 2.19 -25.78
C GLN A 14 -3.77 3.04 -24.54
N GLY A 15 -4.35 2.68 -23.40
CA GLY A 15 -3.97 3.27 -22.12
C GLY A 15 -2.44 3.17 -21.91
N PRO A 16 -1.88 3.87 -20.92
CA PRO A 16 -0.44 3.86 -20.70
C PRO A 16 0.07 2.43 -20.56
N ASP A 17 1.21 2.14 -21.19
CA ASP A 17 1.88 0.84 -21.04
C ASP A 17 2.35 0.67 -19.59
N VAL A 18 1.54 -0.04 -18.81
CA VAL A 18 1.79 -0.29 -17.39
C VAL A 18 3.11 -1.06 -17.19
N GLY A 19 3.46 -1.99 -18.09
CA GLY A 19 4.71 -2.73 -18.02
C GLY A 19 5.93 -1.80 -18.17
N ALA A 20 5.89 -0.87 -19.12
CA ALA A 20 6.91 0.14 -19.28
C ALA A 20 7.00 1.06 -18.05
N LEU A 21 5.86 1.47 -17.47
CA LEU A 21 5.85 2.29 -16.27
C LEU A 21 6.44 1.57 -15.06
N ILE A 22 6.12 0.29 -14.84
CA ILE A 22 6.73 -0.53 -13.77
C ILE A 22 8.25 -0.65 -13.98
N SER A 23 8.70 -0.80 -15.22
CA SER A 23 10.14 -0.81 -15.51
C SER A 23 10.82 0.53 -15.19
N GLN A 24 10.16 1.65 -15.46
CA GLN A 24 10.64 2.98 -15.12
C GLN A 24 10.70 3.25 -13.60
N LEU A 25 9.86 2.60 -12.79
CA LEU A 25 9.99 2.65 -11.32
C LEU A 25 11.32 2.08 -10.81
N LYS A 26 11.99 1.24 -11.59
CA LYS A 26 13.30 0.67 -11.28
C LYS A 26 14.47 1.55 -11.76
N SER A 27 14.21 2.73 -12.31
CA SER A 27 15.26 3.66 -12.73
C SER A 27 16.12 4.13 -11.56
N THR A 28 17.40 4.34 -11.79
CA THR A 28 18.31 4.99 -10.81
C THR A 28 18.04 6.49 -10.68
N ASP A 29 17.42 7.11 -11.70
CA ASP A 29 17.04 8.51 -11.69
C ASP A 29 15.77 8.73 -10.82
N PRO A 30 15.85 9.52 -9.74
CA PRO A 30 14.71 9.81 -8.87
C PRO A 30 13.56 10.55 -9.59
N GLU A 31 13.88 11.40 -10.56
CA GLU A 31 12.86 12.14 -11.31
C GLU A 31 12.06 11.20 -12.23
N ALA A 32 12.75 10.30 -12.93
CA ALA A 32 12.11 9.27 -13.74
C ALA A 32 11.20 8.37 -12.90
N ARG A 33 11.67 7.92 -11.72
CA ARG A 33 10.83 7.15 -10.77
C ARG A 33 9.60 7.91 -10.33
N GLY A 34 9.76 9.20 -9.99
CA GLY A 34 8.64 10.06 -9.57
C GLY A 34 7.58 10.21 -10.66
N LYS A 35 8.02 10.47 -11.91
CA LYS A 35 7.12 10.56 -13.06
C LYS A 35 6.38 9.25 -13.32
N ALA A 36 7.08 8.12 -13.25
CA ALA A 36 6.49 6.80 -13.41
C ALA A 36 5.46 6.50 -12.31
N SER A 37 5.78 6.80 -11.05
CA SER A 37 4.85 6.63 -9.93
C SER A 37 3.56 7.42 -10.13
N LEU A 38 3.66 8.70 -10.51
CA LEU A 38 2.49 9.53 -10.80
C LEU A 38 1.67 9.00 -11.98
N ALA A 39 2.32 8.50 -13.03
CA ALA A 39 1.65 7.89 -14.17
C ALA A 39 0.91 6.61 -13.78
N ILE A 40 1.52 5.78 -12.92
CA ILE A 40 0.90 4.56 -12.37
C ILE A 40 -0.31 4.90 -11.49
N ILE A 41 -0.20 5.89 -10.61
CA ILE A 41 -1.34 6.34 -9.79
C ILE A 41 -2.54 6.76 -10.65
N ARG A 42 -2.27 7.41 -11.78
CA ARG A 42 -3.31 7.78 -12.76
C ARG A 42 -3.87 6.55 -13.51
N ALA A 43 -3.00 5.60 -13.87
CA ALA A 43 -3.41 4.35 -14.53
C ALA A 43 -4.29 3.48 -13.60
N GLY A 44 -4.04 3.50 -12.30
CA GLY A 44 -4.87 2.83 -11.29
C GLY A 44 -4.63 1.34 -11.14
N GLU A 45 -5.71 0.58 -10.94
CA GLU A 45 -5.70 -0.85 -10.64
C GLU A 45 -4.81 -1.72 -11.56
N PRO A 46 -4.72 -1.50 -12.86
CA PRO A 46 -3.91 -2.36 -13.75
C PRO A 46 -2.43 -2.46 -13.37
N ALA A 47 -1.90 -1.51 -12.58
CA ALA A 47 -0.51 -1.52 -12.15
C ALA A 47 -0.27 -2.31 -10.86
N VAL A 48 -1.31 -2.67 -10.12
CA VAL A 48 -1.19 -3.31 -8.80
C VAL A 48 -0.41 -4.64 -8.86
N PRO A 49 -0.63 -5.56 -9.82
CA PRO A 49 0.16 -6.80 -9.88
C PRO A 49 1.66 -6.56 -10.01
N GLY A 50 2.09 -5.60 -10.83
CA GLY A 50 3.50 -5.25 -10.99
C GLY A 50 4.11 -4.65 -9.71
N LEU A 51 3.34 -3.86 -8.95
CA LEU A 51 3.76 -3.32 -7.66
C LEU A 51 3.86 -4.41 -6.59
N ILE A 52 2.97 -5.41 -6.60
CA ILE A 52 3.05 -6.58 -5.71
C ILE A 52 4.36 -7.33 -5.93
N GLU A 53 4.77 -7.54 -7.18
CA GLU A 53 6.07 -8.17 -7.46
C GLU A 53 7.25 -7.30 -7.03
N MET A 54 7.15 -5.97 -7.16
CA MET A 54 8.19 -5.07 -6.66
C MET A 54 8.32 -5.08 -5.12
N LEU A 55 7.24 -5.32 -4.37
CA LEU A 55 7.30 -5.48 -2.90
C LEU A 55 8.16 -6.67 -2.48
N LYS A 56 8.32 -7.68 -3.33
CA LYS A 56 9.11 -8.89 -3.08
C LYS A 56 10.58 -8.76 -3.50
N SER A 57 10.98 -7.62 -4.08
CA SER A 57 12.34 -7.41 -4.57
C SER A 57 13.37 -7.50 -3.45
N GLU A 58 14.54 -8.06 -3.75
CA GLU A 58 15.70 -8.02 -2.86
C GLU A 58 16.21 -6.58 -2.66
N ASP A 59 16.06 -5.71 -3.67
CA ASP A 59 16.44 -4.31 -3.60
C ASP A 59 15.47 -3.51 -2.70
N PRO A 60 15.93 -2.99 -1.56
CA PRO A 60 15.09 -2.24 -0.64
C PRO A 60 14.51 -0.95 -1.26
N GLN A 61 15.20 -0.35 -2.23
CA GLN A 61 14.70 0.83 -2.94
C GLN A 61 13.45 0.50 -3.77
N PHE A 62 13.43 -0.67 -4.41
CA PHE A 62 12.27 -1.09 -5.21
C PHE A 62 11.09 -1.42 -4.30
N ARG A 63 11.32 -2.08 -3.16
CA ARG A 63 10.26 -2.34 -2.18
C ARG A 63 9.65 -1.02 -1.66
N ALA A 64 10.50 -0.05 -1.29
CA ALA A 64 10.05 1.24 -0.79
C ALA A 64 9.27 2.04 -1.86
N THR A 65 9.74 2.01 -3.12
CA THR A 65 9.06 2.65 -4.25
C THR A 65 7.68 2.02 -4.48
N ALA A 66 7.57 0.69 -4.40
CA ALA A 66 6.30 -0.02 -4.54
C ALA A 66 5.33 0.37 -3.42
N ALA A 67 5.77 0.35 -2.15
CA ALA A 67 4.93 0.72 -1.01
C ALA A 67 4.41 2.18 -1.12
N SER A 68 5.27 3.13 -1.49
CA SER A 68 4.87 4.53 -1.67
C SER A 68 3.91 4.73 -2.85
N THR A 69 4.08 3.97 -3.93
CA THR A 69 3.16 4.03 -5.08
C THR A 69 1.80 3.41 -4.75
N LEU A 70 1.78 2.30 -4.00
CA LEU A 70 0.55 1.69 -3.48
C LEU A 70 -0.18 2.62 -2.51
N PHE A 71 0.55 3.34 -1.64
CA PHE A 71 -0.04 4.40 -0.82
C PHE A 71 -0.76 5.45 -1.69
N GLY A 72 -0.12 5.92 -2.76
CA GLY A 72 -0.72 6.89 -3.69
C GLY A 72 -1.93 6.36 -4.46
N LEU A 73 -2.03 5.06 -4.68
CA LEU A 73 -3.20 4.41 -5.29
C LEU A 73 -4.42 4.36 -4.36
N GLY A 74 -4.20 4.35 -3.04
CA GLY A 74 -5.27 4.27 -2.06
C GLY A 74 -6.15 3.03 -2.26
N PRO A 75 -7.50 3.18 -2.22
CA PRO A 75 -8.44 2.04 -2.34
C PRO A 75 -8.28 1.20 -3.62
N LYS A 76 -7.70 1.78 -4.69
CA LYS A 76 -7.41 1.03 -5.92
C LYS A 76 -6.36 -0.06 -5.72
N ALA A 77 -5.57 0.01 -4.63
CA ALA A 77 -4.54 -0.97 -4.30
C ALA A 77 -5.06 -2.15 -3.44
N ARG A 78 -6.37 -2.34 -3.27
CA ARG A 78 -6.97 -3.40 -2.42
C ARG A 78 -6.42 -4.80 -2.70
N GLU A 79 -6.07 -5.13 -3.94
CA GLU A 79 -5.49 -6.42 -4.29
C GLU A 79 -4.08 -6.65 -3.72
N ALA A 80 -3.37 -5.56 -3.36
CA ALA A 80 -2.05 -5.64 -2.74
C ALA A 80 -2.11 -5.92 -1.23
N VAL A 81 -3.28 -5.91 -0.59
CA VAL A 81 -3.42 -6.05 0.87
C VAL A 81 -2.72 -7.30 1.43
N PRO A 82 -2.81 -8.50 0.84
CA PRO A 82 -2.07 -9.67 1.35
C PRO A 82 -0.55 -9.47 1.30
N ALA A 83 -0.02 -8.96 0.19
CA ALA A 83 1.42 -8.71 0.04
C ALA A 83 1.91 -7.60 0.98
N LEU A 84 1.11 -6.56 1.21
CA LEU A 84 1.40 -5.52 2.20
C LEU A 84 1.38 -6.10 3.63
N ALA A 85 0.45 -6.99 3.95
CA ALA A 85 0.40 -7.64 5.26
C ALA A 85 1.67 -8.48 5.54
N ASP A 86 2.20 -9.18 4.54
CA ASP A 86 3.47 -9.91 4.63
C ASP A 86 4.65 -8.94 4.80
N ALA A 87 4.67 -7.83 4.06
CA ALA A 87 5.72 -6.82 4.10
C ALA A 87 5.77 -6.01 5.42
N LEU A 88 4.77 -6.10 6.30
CA LEU A 88 4.86 -5.59 7.68
C LEU A 88 5.94 -6.28 8.51
N SER A 89 6.51 -7.40 8.02
CA SER A 89 7.64 -8.11 8.65
C SER A 89 8.99 -7.79 8.01
N ASP A 90 9.09 -6.78 7.15
CA ASP A 90 10.36 -6.37 6.52
C ASP A 90 11.41 -6.03 7.57
N SER A 91 12.68 -6.34 7.28
CA SER A 91 13.81 -6.04 8.16
C SER A 91 14.01 -4.54 8.39
N ASN A 92 13.69 -3.70 7.38
CA ASN A 92 13.81 -2.25 7.44
C ASN A 92 12.56 -1.63 8.12
N PRO A 93 12.72 -0.92 9.24
CA PRO A 93 11.61 -0.30 9.94
C PRO A 93 10.90 0.81 9.14
N GLU A 94 11.62 1.53 8.29
CA GLU A 94 11.03 2.54 7.41
C GLU A 94 10.10 1.90 6.38
N MET A 95 10.49 0.72 5.88
CA MET A 95 9.64 -0.06 5.00
C MET A 95 8.37 -0.52 5.72
N ARG A 96 8.49 -1.07 6.94
CA ARG A 96 7.30 -1.48 7.73
C ARG A 96 6.35 -0.32 7.98
N ALA A 97 6.89 0.88 8.31
CA ALA A 97 6.07 2.08 8.48
C ALA A 97 5.37 2.50 7.19
N SER A 98 6.07 2.47 6.05
CA SER A 98 5.51 2.80 4.74
C SER A 98 4.41 1.83 4.32
N VAL A 99 4.57 0.56 4.62
CA VAL A 99 3.55 -0.48 4.39
C VAL A 99 2.30 -0.22 5.23
N ALA A 100 2.46 0.13 6.52
CA ALA A 100 1.32 0.49 7.36
C ALA A 100 0.58 1.72 6.82
N MET A 101 1.30 2.71 6.28
CA MET A 101 0.70 3.87 5.60
C MET A 101 -0.06 3.46 4.32
N ALA A 102 0.46 2.52 3.53
CA ALA A 102 -0.24 2.02 2.36
C ALA A 102 -1.56 1.32 2.76
N LEU A 103 -1.54 0.50 3.80
CA LEU A 103 -2.75 -0.13 4.35
C LEU A 103 -3.75 0.89 4.92
N GLU A 104 -3.24 1.96 5.56
CA GLU A 104 -4.04 3.11 6.01
C GLU A 104 -4.78 3.76 4.83
N SER A 105 -4.08 4.04 3.72
CA SER A 105 -4.66 4.71 2.56
C SER A 105 -5.67 3.85 1.80
N ILE A 106 -5.51 2.52 1.83
CA ILE A 106 -6.50 1.58 1.29
C ILE A 106 -7.78 1.58 2.14
N GLY A 107 -7.65 1.78 3.45
CA GLY A 107 -8.77 1.92 4.37
C GLY A 107 -9.51 0.62 4.64
N PRO A 108 -10.87 0.60 4.60
CA PRO A 108 -11.70 -0.56 5.00
C PRO A 108 -11.38 -1.86 4.26
N ASP A 109 -10.94 -1.77 3.00
CA ASP A 109 -10.56 -2.94 2.19
C ASP A 109 -9.32 -3.66 2.73
N SER A 110 -8.57 -3.02 3.67
CA SER A 110 -7.40 -3.61 4.34
C SER A 110 -7.76 -4.54 5.50
N ALA A 111 -9.02 -4.87 5.74
CA ALA A 111 -9.46 -5.70 6.88
C ALA A 111 -8.68 -7.04 6.99
N LYS A 112 -8.27 -7.65 5.86
CA LYS A 112 -7.44 -8.86 5.86
C LYS A 112 -6.06 -8.68 6.49
N ALA A 113 -5.55 -7.44 6.58
CA ALA A 113 -4.27 -7.13 7.20
C ALA A 113 -4.36 -6.92 8.72
N VAL A 114 -5.55 -6.92 9.33
CA VAL A 114 -5.75 -6.69 10.77
C VAL A 114 -4.84 -7.56 11.65
N PRO A 115 -4.70 -8.89 11.43
CA PRO A 115 -3.81 -9.70 12.27
C PRO A 115 -2.34 -9.28 12.17
N ALA A 116 -1.87 -8.85 11.01
CA ALA A 116 -0.50 -8.36 10.81
C ALA A 116 -0.30 -6.98 11.46
N LEU A 117 -1.26 -6.07 11.34
CA LEU A 117 -1.23 -4.76 12.00
C LEU A 117 -1.27 -4.89 13.53
N VAL A 118 -2.02 -5.85 14.08
CA VAL A 118 -2.01 -6.15 15.52
C VAL A 118 -0.62 -6.61 15.99
N ARG A 119 0.10 -7.41 15.21
CA ARG A 119 1.51 -7.72 15.50
C ARG A 119 2.39 -6.48 15.45
N ALA A 120 2.18 -5.61 14.47
CA ALA A 120 2.94 -4.37 14.29
C ALA A 120 2.70 -3.35 15.42
N LEU A 121 1.61 -3.43 16.19
CA LEU A 121 1.44 -2.64 17.42
C LEU A 121 2.50 -2.96 18.49
N ARG A 122 3.21 -4.08 18.36
CA ARG A 122 4.31 -4.50 19.26
C ARG A 122 5.68 -4.37 18.60
N ASP A 123 5.78 -3.66 17.48
CA ASP A 123 7.07 -3.43 16.81
C ASP A 123 8.06 -2.72 17.74
N ARG A 124 9.35 -3.01 17.58
CA ARG A 124 10.41 -2.33 18.35
C ARG A 124 10.47 -0.83 18.06
N GLU A 125 10.10 -0.42 16.85
CA GLU A 125 10.13 0.98 16.42
C GLU A 125 8.80 1.69 16.72
N GLY A 126 8.86 2.80 17.44
CA GLY A 126 7.68 3.58 17.84
C GLY A 126 6.85 4.08 16.67
N LEU A 127 7.53 4.48 15.58
CA LEU A 127 6.85 4.94 14.36
C LEU A 127 6.01 3.83 13.73
N VAL A 128 6.53 2.60 13.68
CA VAL A 128 5.78 1.45 13.14
C VAL A 128 4.55 1.18 13.99
N ARG A 129 4.69 1.15 15.33
CA ARG A 129 3.54 0.98 16.24
C ARG A 129 2.47 2.05 16.02
N GLN A 130 2.89 3.32 15.90
CA GLN A 130 1.97 4.44 15.66
C GLN A 130 1.23 4.29 14.32
N ARG A 131 1.95 3.97 13.23
CA ARG A 131 1.35 3.78 11.90
C ARG A 131 0.40 2.59 11.88
N ALA A 132 0.73 1.50 12.56
CA ALA A 132 -0.16 0.35 12.69
C ALA A 132 -1.48 0.72 13.40
N ALA A 133 -1.42 1.52 14.47
CA ALA A 133 -2.62 2.00 15.16
C ALA A 133 -3.49 2.87 14.23
N ILE A 134 -2.89 3.79 13.49
CA ILE A 134 -3.61 4.65 12.53
C ILE A 134 -4.27 3.79 11.43
N ALA A 135 -3.54 2.83 10.86
CA ALA A 135 -4.07 1.94 9.83
C ALA A 135 -5.28 1.13 10.33
N LEU A 136 -5.21 0.59 11.56
CA LEU A 136 -6.34 -0.10 12.18
C LEU A 136 -7.56 0.82 12.34
N GLY A 137 -7.35 2.10 12.71
CA GLY A 137 -8.41 3.09 12.79
C GLY A 137 -9.04 3.40 11.43
N SER A 138 -8.25 3.41 10.34
CA SER A 138 -8.72 3.65 8.99
C SER A 138 -9.50 2.47 8.40
N ILE A 139 -9.22 1.25 8.86
CA ILE A 139 -10.04 0.07 8.55
C ILE A 139 -11.43 0.20 9.19
N GLY A 140 -11.52 0.87 10.34
CA GLY A 140 -12.79 1.08 11.03
C GLY A 140 -13.38 -0.21 11.62
N PRO A 141 -14.72 -0.42 11.53
CA PRO A 141 -15.41 -1.55 12.16
C PRO A 141 -14.85 -2.94 11.80
N GLY A 142 -14.20 -3.07 10.62
CA GLY A 142 -13.53 -4.30 10.21
C GLY A 142 -12.31 -4.69 11.08
N ALA A 143 -11.81 -3.75 11.89
CA ALA A 143 -10.71 -3.98 12.83
C ALA A 143 -11.17 -4.16 14.29
N ARG A 144 -12.45 -4.50 14.54
CA ARG A 144 -13.00 -4.61 15.92
C ARG A 144 -12.19 -5.54 16.81
N ASP A 145 -11.66 -6.63 16.27
CA ASP A 145 -10.86 -7.59 17.02
C ASP A 145 -9.49 -7.01 17.46
N ALA A 146 -9.07 -5.88 16.91
CA ALA A 146 -7.84 -5.20 17.31
C ALA A 146 -8.00 -4.30 18.56
N VAL A 147 -9.23 -4.01 19.01
CA VAL A 147 -9.49 -3.08 20.14
C VAL A 147 -8.71 -3.46 21.41
N PRO A 148 -8.64 -4.71 21.86
CA PRO A 148 -7.84 -5.06 23.04
C PRO A 148 -6.35 -4.75 22.86
N ALA A 149 -5.78 -5.02 21.69
CA ALA A 149 -4.38 -4.74 21.39
C ALA A 149 -4.10 -3.23 21.30
N LEU A 150 -5.03 -2.46 20.75
CA LEU A 150 -4.95 -0.99 20.72
C LEU A 150 -5.01 -0.41 22.13
N ALA A 151 -5.87 -0.93 23.01
CA ALA A 151 -5.94 -0.49 24.41
C ALA A 151 -4.63 -0.78 25.17
N GLU A 152 -3.95 -1.87 24.87
CA GLU A 152 -2.62 -2.16 25.42
C GLU A 152 -1.57 -1.20 24.84
N ALA A 153 -1.57 -0.95 23.53
CA ALA A 153 -0.66 -0.01 22.88
C ALA A 153 -0.85 1.43 23.37
N ALA A 154 -2.05 1.83 23.79
CA ALA A 154 -2.35 3.15 24.36
C ALA A 154 -1.65 3.42 25.71
N ARG A 155 -1.07 2.41 26.34
CA ARG A 155 -0.26 2.59 27.57
C ARG A 155 1.10 3.25 27.27
N VAL A 156 1.53 3.28 26.01
CA VAL A 156 2.78 3.90 25.58
C VAL A 156 2.48 5.31 25.06
N ASP A 157 3.09 6.33 25.66
CA ASP A 157 2.78 7.74 25.37
C ASP A 157 2.83 8.12 23.90
N LEU A 158 3.84 7.65 23.17
CA LEU A 158 3.99 7.93 21.73
C LEU A 158 2.84 7.36 20.89
N VAL A 159 2.26 6.23 21.26
CA VAL A 159 1.24 5.52 20.49
C VAL A 159 -0.18 5.85 20.98
N ARG A 160 -0.30 6.32 22.22
CA ARG A 160 -1.58 6.59 22.88
C ARG A 160 -2.57 7.38 22.02
N PRO A 161 -2.22 8.57 21.46
CA PRO A 161 -3.18 9.36 20.71
C PRO A 161 -3.73 8.62 19.48
N ALA A 162 -2.85 7.91 18.77
CA ALA A 162 -3.23 7.14 17.60
C ALA A 162 -4.12 5.94 17.96
N ALA A 163 -3.79 5.24 19.05
CA ALA A 163 -4.54 4.07 19.50
C ALA A 163 -5.94 4.45 20.03
N GLU A 164 -6.05 5.51 20.80
CA GLU A 164 -7.36 6.00 21.28
C GLU A 164 -8.24 6.47 20.14
N GLU A 165 -7.69 7.19 19.16
CA GLU A 165 -8.42 7.62 17.98
C GLU A 165 -8.87 6.41 17.12
N ALA A 166 -8.00 5.41 16.97
CA ALA A 166 -8.34 4.17 16.28
C ALA A 166 -9.51 3.44 16.97
N ILE A 167 -9.47 3.31 18.29
CA ILE A 167 -10.57 2.70 19.07
C ILE A 167 -11.89 3.45 18.82
N ARG A 168 -11.87 4.79 18.86
CA ARG A 168 -13.07 5.60 18.58
C ARG A 168 -13.62 5.32 17.18
N LYS A 169 -12.76 5.33 16.14
CA LYS A 169 -13.16 5.06 14.75
C LYS A 169 -13.71 3.65 14.55
N ILE A 170 -13.10 2.65 15.21
CA ILE A 170 -13.54 1.26 15.11
C ILE A 170 -14.90 1.06 15.79
N GLN A 171 -15.20 1.79 16.85
CA GLN A 171 -16.44 1.69 17.62
C GLN A 171 -17.55 2.62 17.10
N SER A 172 -17.21 3.61 16.27
CA SER A 172 -18.21 4.45 15.62
C SER A 172 -19.00 3.62 14.59
N ARG A 173 -20.32 3.74 14.66
CA ARG A 173 -21.27 3.05 13.74
C ARG A 173 -21.35 3.75 12.41
#